data_cb906d77b3e2d55c7c6aa8a4ff3aaf3a
#
_entry.id   cb906d77b3e2d55c7c6aa8a4ff3aaf3a
#
_cell.length_a   1.000
_cell.length_b   1.000
_cell.length_c   1.000
_cell.angle_alpha   90.00
_cell.angle_beta   90.00
_cell.angle_gamma   90.00
#
_symmetry.space_group_name_H-M   'P 1'
#
loop_
_entity.id
_entity.type
_entity.pdbx_description
1 polymer ?
#
loop_
_entity_poly.entity_id
_entity_poly.type
_entity_poly.pdbx_seq_one_letter_code
_entity_poly.pdbx_strand_id
1 'polypeptide(L)'
;MLIRRPKPWQGLSSDITPKAQYLNRRQIMAAGGALGMTALTGCAEAQDSGGSTRPQGALDYRTTDWTVEDPSTPIEAVTGYNNFYEFGLGKGDPARYADAMTTDPWSIEISGLAGRTGVFSLEDVIDFNALEERIYRLRCVEAWSMVVPWIGVPLADVLRAFEPENGARYVGFETYLNRDEMRGVRFPVIDWPYREGLRMDEAMNELAFLAVGLYGEVLPNQNGAPVRLVVPWKYGYKSIKSITKIEFTAERPETSWNLTAPNEYGFYSNVNPERAHPRWSQDSERVIGGTGLSAILARRETEMFNGYGEQVAGMYAGMDLIENH
;
A
#
# COMPACT_ATOMS: atom_id res chain seq x y z
N MET A 1 -51.13 2.58 -12.76
CA MET A 1 -50.33 3.66 -12.17
C MET A 1 -49.78 3.18 -10.85
N LEU A 2 -48.47 2.79 -10.80
CA LEU A 2 -47.84 2.24 -9.60
C LEU A 2 -47.24 3.41 -8.79
N ILE A 3 -47.87 3.73 -7.66
CA ILE A 3 -47.38 4.76 -6.73
C ILE A 3 -46.23 4.11 -5.93
N ARG A 4 -44.97 4.49 -6.24
CA ARG A 4 -43.80 4.16 -5.41
C ARG A 4 -43.77 5.10 -4.20
N ARG A 5 -43.96 4.60 -3.00
CA ARG A 5 -43.67 5.33 -1.76
C ARG A 5 -42.15 5.40 -1.55
N PRO A 6 -41.54 6.57 -1.31
CA PRO A 6 -40.14 6.68 -0.95
C PRO A 6 -39.89 5.95 0.38
N LYS A 7 -38.75 5.26 0.48
CA LYS A 7 -38.35 4.59 1.73
C LYS A 7 -37.81 5.61 2.72
N PRO A 8 -37.97 5.40 4.06
CA PRO A 8 -37.62 6.38 5.09
C PRO A 8 -36.15 6.84 5.13
N TRP A 9 -35.28 6.16 4.40
CA TRP A 9 -33.82 6.47 4.31
C TRP A 9 -33.41 7.10 2.98
N GLN A 10 -34.34 7.46 2.12
CA GLN A 10 -34.07 8.25 0.91
C GLN A 10 -34.19 9.73 1.24
N GLY A 11 -33.06 10.38 1.53
CA GLY A 11 -32.98 11.85 1.64
C GLY A 11 -33.41 12.52 0.33
N LEU A 12 -34.04 13.68 0.43
CA LEU A 12 -34.36 14.51 -0.72
C LEU A 12 -33.06 15.10 -1.30
N SER A 13 -32.98 15.25 -2.61
CA SER A 13 -31.79 15.82 -3.28
C SER A 13 -31.45 17.25 -2.83
N SER A 14 -32.39 17.97 -2.17
CA SER A 14 -32.19 19.25 -1.52
C SER A 14 -31.35 19.19 -0.24
N ASP A 15 -31.20 18.00 0.36
CA ASP A 15 -30.47 17.81 1.64
C ASP A 15 -28.98 17.51 1.43
N ILE A 16 -28.54 17.46 0.17
CA ILE A 16 -27.13 17.23 -0.19
C ILE A 16 -26.44 18.60 -0.26
N THR A 17 -25.65 18.92 0.76
CA THR A 17 -24.82 20.13 0.77
C THR A 17 -23.78 20.04 -0.36
N PRO A 18 -23.71 21.02 -1.28
CA PRO A 18 -22.71 21.05 -2.34
C PRO A 18 -21.30 21.04 -1.76
N LYS A 19 -20.40 20.27 -2.38
CA LYS A 19 -18.99 20.10 -1.93
C LYS A 19 -18.26 21.44 -1.70
N ALA A 20 -18.62 22.51 -2.42
CA ALA A 20 -18.06 23.86 -2.28
C ALA A 20 -18.44 24.56 -0.96
N GLN A 21 -19.47 24.08 -0.23
CA GLN A 21 -19.91 24.65 1.05
C GLN A 21 -19.39 23.86 2.27
N TYR A 22 -18.60 22.81 2.06
CA TYR A 22 -18.00 22.05 3.15
C TYR A 22 -16.76 22.80 3.66
N LEU A 23 -16.96 23.72 4.60
CA LEU A 23 -15.85 24.38 5.30
C LEU A 23 -15.18 23.36 6.22
N ASN A 24 -13.90 23.08 5.95
CA ASN A 24 -13.09 22.20 6.77
C ASN A 24 -12.97 22.79 8.19
N ARG A 25 -13.18 21.99 9.23
CA ARG A 25 -13.09 22.41 10.66
C ARG A 25 -11.78 23.14 10.97
N ARG A 26 -10.69 22.86 10.26
CA ARG A 26 -9.42 23.60 10.36
C ARG A 26 -9.54 25.07 9.96
N GLN A 27 -10.35 25.40 8.96
CA GLN A 27 -10.56 26.79 8.50
C GLN A 27 -11.41 27.59 9.47
N ILE A 28 -12.32 26.95 10.20
CA ILE A 28 -13.13 27.59 11.23
C ILE A 28 -12.28 27.90 12.47
N MET A 29 -11.35 27.03 12.85
CA MET A 29 -10.44 27.26 13.99
C MET A 29 -9.39 28.34 13.69
N ALA A 30 -8.91 28.45 12.44
CA ALA A 30 -7.98 29.50 12.03
C ALA A 30 -8.60 30.90 12.01
N ALA A 31 -9.92 31.03 11.78
CA ALA A 31 -10.64 32.31 11.79
C ALA A 31 -10.99 32.80 13.20
N GLY A 32 -11.06 31.91 14.19
CA GLY A 32 -11.39 32.25 15.60
C GLY A 32 -10.19 32.69 16.45
N GLY A 33 -8.95 32.50 15.97
CA GLY A 33 -7.72 32.75 16.73
C GLY A 33 -7.11 34.16 16.60
N ALA A 34 -7.69 35.07 15.79
CA ALA A 34 -7.08 36.35 15.44
C ALA A 34 -7.52 37.54 16.31
N LEU A 35 -8.29 37.33 17.38
CA LEU A 35 -8.73 38.41 18.27
C LEU A 35 -8.34 38.10 19.73
N GLY A 36 -7.16 38.50 20.13
CA GLY A 36 -6.77 38.65 21.54
C GLY A 36 -5.44 38.00 21.88
N MET A 37 -4.38 38.79 21.89
CA MET A 37 -3.38 38.90 22.97
C MET A 37 -2.18 39.71 22.53
N THR A 38 -2.15 40.95 22.96
CA THR A 38 -0.93 41.72 23.15
C THR A 38 -0.41 41.45 24.57
N ALA A 39 0.91 41.31 24.64
CA ALA A 39 1.79 41.37 25.82
C ALA A 39 1.87 40.16 26.73
N LEU A 40 3.06 39.51 26.62
CA LEU A 40 4.03 39.35 27.73
C LEU A 40 5.31 38.71 27.18
N THR A 41 6.38 39.48 27.19
CA THR A 41 7.75 39.06 26.92
C THR A 41 8.25 38.10 28.01
N GLY A 42 8.61 36.90 27.61
CA GLY A 42 9.35 35.95 28.42
C GLY A 42 10.14 35.05 27.48
N CYS A 43 11.46 35.22 27.46
CA CYS A 43 12.40 34.35 26.73
C CYS A 43 12.29 32.94 27.30
N ALA A 44 11.66 32.04 26.54
CA ALA A 44 11.91 30.62 26.61
C ALA A 44 12.44 30.22 25.22
N GLU A 45 13.65 29.67 25.17
CA GLU A 45 14.16 29.02 23.97
C GLU A 45 13.19 27.94 23.55
N ALA A 46 12.42 28.21 22.52
CA ALA A 46 11.63 27.21 21.84
C ALA A 46 12.64 26.26 21.17
N GLN A 47 12.73 25.04 21.65
CA GLN A 47 13.26 23.95 20.85
C GLN A 47 12.45 23.91 19.56
N ASP A 48 13.17 24.17 18.45
CA ASP A 48 12.67 24.04 17.10
C ASP A 48 12.18 22.59 16.91
N SER A 49 10.89 22.37 17.08
CA SER A 49 10.26 21.14 16.63
C SER A 49 10.24 21.21 15.12
N GLY A 50 11.28 20.65 14.51
CA GLY A 50 11.45 20.58 13.06
C GLY A 50 10.16 20.09 12.42
N GLY A 51 9.46 20.99 11.72
CA GLY A 51 8.28 20.64 10.95
C GLY A 51 8.68 19.54 9.97
N SER A 52 7.81 18.54 9.81
CA SER A 52 7.99 17.46 8.82
C SER A 52 8.31 18.08 7.46
N THR A 53 9.43 17.65 6.87
CA THR A 53 9.81 18.04 5.50
C THR A 53 9.06 17.24 4.44
N ARG A 54 8.21 16.28 4.90
CA ARG A 54 7.43 15.40 4.02
C ARG A 54 6.35 16.20 3.28
N PRO A 55 6.22 16.00 1.94
CA PRO A 55 5.16 16.61 1.16
C PRO A 55 3.76 16.22 1.68
N GLN A 56 2.83 17.14 1.58
CA GLN A 56 1.41 16.95 1.88
C GLN A 56 0.60 17.28 0.61
N GLY A 57 -0.22 16.31 0.13
CA GLY A 57 -0.99 16.49 -1.10
C GLY A 57 -0.22 16.11 -2.36
N ALA A 58 -0.07 17.04 -3.32
CA ALA A 58 0.62 16.79 -4.58
C ALA A 58 2.12 16.53 -4.39
N LEU A 59 2.63 15.55 -5.12
CA LEU A 59 4.04 15.17 -5.12
C LEU A 59 4.75 15.70 -6.37
N ASP A 60 6.02 16.06 -6.22
CA ASP A 60 6.92 16.30 -7.35
C ASP A 60 7.65 14.99 -7.68
N TYR A 61 7.57 14.53 -8.93
CA TYR A 61 8.13 13.26 -9.36
C TYR A 61 8.48 13.28 -10.84
N ARG A 62 9.41 12.42 -11.24
CA ARG A 62 9.71 12.18 -12.66
C ARG A 62 8.85 11.04 -13.22
N THR A 63 8.45 11.14 -14.46
CA THR A 63 7.86 10.02 -15.20
C THR A 63 8.93 9.05 -15.66
N THR A 64 8.55 7.77 -15.83
CA THR A 64 9.47 6.71 -16.30
C THR A 64 8.82 5.93 -17.43
N ASP A 65 9.63 5.08 -18.09
CA ASP A 65 9.14 4.13 -19.10
C ASP A 65 8.49 2.87 -18.50
N TRP A 66 8.41 2.77 -17.15
CA TRP A 66 7.71 1.71 -16.46
C TRP A 66 6.20 1.88 -16.58
N THR A 67 5.65 1.48 -17.71
CA THR A 67 4.24 1.60 -18.04
C THR A 67 3.68 0.27 -18.56
N VAL A 68 2.37 0.15 -18.59
CA VAL A 68 1.64 -0.96 -19.23
C VAL A 68 0.64 -0.40 -20.23
N GLU A 69 0.27 -1.21 -21.23
CA GLU A 69 -0.70 -0.80 -22.26
C GLU A 69 -2.13 -0.66 -21.72
N ASP A 70 -2.43 -1.36 -20.62
CA ASP A 70 -3.75 -1.30 -19.99
C ASP A 70 -4.04 0.10 -19.44
N PRO A 71 -5.27 0.61 -19.56
CA PRO A 71 -5.65 1.90 -18.98
C PRO A 71 -5.59 1.84 -17.45
N SER A 72 -5.14 2.93 -16.83
CA SER A 72 -5.15 3.07 -15.37
C SER A 72 -6.57 2.95 -14.83
N THR A 73 -6.71 2.21 -13.73
CA THR A 73 -7.98 2.06 -13.01
C THR A 73 -8.43 3.40 -12.43
N PRO A 74 -9.71 3.80 -12.51
CA PRO A 74 -10.17 5.05 -11.90
C PRO A 74 -9.80 5.14 -10.41
N ILE A 75 -9.35 6.31 -9.96
CA ILE A 75 -8.86 6.54 -8.60
C ILE A 75 -9.89 6.15 -7.53
N GLU A 76 -11.18 6.39 -7.80
CA GLU A 76 -12.28 6.04 -6.89
C GLU A 76 -12.36 4.52 -6.65
N ALA A 77 -12.04 3.73 -7.67
CA ALA A 77 -12.00 2.27 -7.55
C ALA A 77 -10.74 1.81 -6.79
N VAL A 78 -9.57 2.44 -7.05
CA VAL A 78 -8.31 2.13 -6.34
C VAL A 78 -8.40 2.50 -4.86
N THR A 79 -9.03 3.61 -4.52
CA THR A 79 -9.16 4.07 -3.14
C THR A 79 -10.36 3.49 -2.41
N GLY A 80 -11.37 3.00 -3.14
CA GLY A 80 -12.62 2.46 -2.57
C GLY A 80 -12.70 0.94 -2.45
N TYR A 81 -11.77 0.20 -3.07
CA TYR A 81 -11.79 -1.27 -3.12
C TYR A 81 -10.46 -1.86 -2.69
N ASN A 82 -10.30 -2.10 -1.38
CA ASN A 82 -9.02 -2.44 -0.76
C ASN A 82 -9.10 -3.69 0.11
N ASN A 83 -7.99 -4.41 0.20
CA ASN A 83 -7.72 -5.40 1.25
C ASN A 83 -6.71 -4.78 2.21
N PHE A 84 -7.17 -4.29 3.35
CA PHE A 84 -6.35 -3.82 4.45
C PHE A 84 -7.05 -4.24 5.75
N TYR A 85 -6.81 -5.49 6.15
CA TYR A 85 -7.58 -6.19 7.18
C TYR A 85 -7.44 -5.57 8.57
N GLU A 86 -6.41 -4.79 8.78
CA GLU A 86 -6.21 -3.95 9.96
C GLU A 86 -7.39 -2.98 10.19
N PHE A 87 -8.13 -2.64 9.11
CA PHE A 87 -9.32 -1.77 9.20
C PHE A 87 -10.64 -2.50 9.00
N GLY A 88 -10.61 -3.76 8.57
CA GLY A 88 -11.80 -4.60 8.40
C GLY A 88 -11.71 -5.54 7.22
N LEU A 89 -12.66 -6.48 7.12
CA LEU A 89 -12.67 -7.55 6.12
C LEU A 89 -13.37 -7.18 4.82
N GLY A 90 -14.24 -6.16 4.85
CA GLY A 90 -14.94 -5.67 3.67
C GLY A 90 -14.05 -4.78 2.81
N LYS A 91 -14.23 -4.85 1.48
CA LYS A 91 -13.40 -4.07 0.53
C LYS A 91 -13.51 -2.54 0.69
N GLY A 92 -14.63 -2.06 1.20
CA GLY A 92 -14.85 -0.64 1.50
C GLY A 92 -14.50 -0.24 2.94
N ASP A 93 -14.13 -1.20 3.81
CA ASP A 93 -13.82 -0.89 5.21
C ASP A 93 -12.55 -0.02 5.35
N PRO A 94 -11.45 -0.28 4.61
CA PRO A 94 -10.27 0.57 4.68
C PRO A 94 -10.57 2.03 4.30
N ALA A 95 -11.32 2.27 3.23
CA ALA A 95 -11.71 3.62 2.81
C ALA A 95 -12.57 4.35 3.86
N ARG A 96 -13.31 3.59 4.69
CA ARG A 96 -14.19 4.15 5.73
C ARG A 96 -13.49 4.42 7.05
N TYR A 97 -12.47 3.63 7.38
CA TYR A 97 -11.93 3.59 8.74
C TYR A 97 -10.43 3.92 8.84
N ALA A 98 -9.69 3.91 7.73
CA ALA A 98 -8.24 4.13 7.76
C ALA A 98 -7.84 5.57 8.08
N ASP A 99 -8.75 6.54 7.97
CA ASP A 99 -8.51 7.94 8.37
C ASP A 99 -8.15 8.08 9.86
N ALA A 100 -8.46 7.07 10.69
CA ALA A 100 -8.05 7.03 12.09
C ALA A 100 -6.54 6.83 12.28
N MET A 101 -5.83 6.31 11.26
CA MET A 101 -4.40 6.01 11.34
C MET A 101 -3.56 7.28 11.26
N THR A 102 -2.68 7.46 12.25
CA THR A 102 -1.66 8.51 12.25
C THR A 102 -0.52 8.12 11.31
N THR A 103 -0.17 8.98 10.37
CA THR A 103 0.89 8.74 9.38
C THR A 103 2.05 9.73 9.47
N ASP A 104 1.97 10.71 10.39
CA ASP A 104 2.99 11.74 10.62
C ASP A 104 3.01 12.11 12.11
N PRO A 105 4.16 12.02 12.81
CA PRO A 105 5.45 11.53 12.33
C PRO A 105 5.45 10.01 12.05
N TRP A 106 6.37 9.56 11.18
CA TRP A 106 6.52 8.14 10.87
C TRP A 106 7.97 7.71 10.93
N SER A 107 8.23 6.55 11.52
CA SER A 107 9.56 5.97 11.60
C SER A 107 9.56 4.51 11.16
N ILE A 108 10.73 4.08 10.67
CA ILE A 108 10.98 2.70 10.22
C ILE A 108 12.19 2.17 10.97
N GLU A 109 12.03 1.03 11.62
CA GLU A 109 13.11 0.28 12.21
C GLU A 109 13.86 -0.50 11.12
N ILE A 110 15.16 -0.31 11.02
CA ILE A 110 16.06 -1.10 10.19
C ILE A 110 16.87 -2.02 11.11
N SER A 111 16.85 -3.32 10.87
CA SER A 111 17.47 -4.30 11.76
C SER A 111 18.06 -5.50 11.02
N GLY A 112 18.73 -6.39 11.76
CA GLY A 112 19.33 -7.61 11.25
C GLY A 112 20.69 -7.40 10.59
N LEU A 113 20.98 -8.13 9.51
CA LEU A 113 22.26 -8.18 8.81
C LEU A 113 22.46 -6.96 7.89
N ALA A 114 22.66 -5.79 8.48
CA ALA A 114 22.91 -4.55 7.77
C ALA A 114 23.96 -3.69 8.50
N GLY A 115 24.78 -2.98 7.76
CA GLY A 115 25.81 -2.09 8.29
C GLY A 115 25.25 -0.84 9.00
N ARG A 116 24.03 -0.43 8.64
CA ARG A 116 23.31 0.69 9.25
C ARG A 116 21.98 0.22 9.80
N THR A 117 21.89 0.07 11.11
CA THR A 117 20.69 -0.33 11.84
C THR A 117 20.21 0.77 12.79
N GLY A 118 18.95 0.76 13.16
CA GLY A 118 18.33 1.73 14.06
C GLY A 118 16.92 2.10 13.67
N VAL A 119 16.40 3.16 14.28
CA VAL A 119 15.09 3.74 13.95
C VAL A 119 15.35 5.05 13.18
N PHE A 120 14.79 5.14 12.00
CA PHE A 120 14.96 6.25 11.09
C PHE A 120 13.62 6.92 10.80
N SER A 121 13.59 8.23 10.61
CA SER A 121 12.39 8.89 10.10
C SER A 121 12.10 8.42 8.67
N LEU A 122 10.85 8.53 8.23
CA LEU A 122 10.50 8.20 6.85
C LEU A 122 11.33 9.02 5.85
N GLU A 123 11.59 10.27 6.17
CA GLU A 123 12.36 11.22 5.38
C GLU A 123 13.86 10.85 5.28
N ASP A 124 14.39 10.09 6.25
CA ASP A 124 15.73 9.53 6.22
C ASP A 124 15.81 8.22 5.40
N VAL A 125 14.68 7.56 5.21
CA VAL A 125 14.57 6.30 4.45
C VAL A 125 14.22 6.55 2.99
N ILE A 126 13.35 7.52 2.73
CA ILE A 126 12.84 7.85 1.39
C ILE A 126 13.38 9.22 0.97
N ASP A 127 14.12 9.27 -0.13
CA ASP A 127 14.47 10.53 -0.76
C ASP A 127 13.29 11.09 -1.56
N PHE A 128 12.59 12.04 -0.98
CA PHE A 128 11.43 12.69 -1.61
C PHE A 128 11.81 13.57 -2.82
N ASN A 129 13.10 13.85 -3.06
CA ASN A 129 13.56 14.54 -4.27
C ASN A 129 13.84 13.56 -5.44
N ALA A 130 13.89 12.27 -5.17
CA ALA A 130 14.15 11.22 -6.15
C ALA A 130 12.91 10.44 -6.56
N LEU A 131 11.72 10.93 -6.26
CA LEU A 131 10.47 10.23 -6.57
C LEU A 131 10.28 10.03 -8.08
N GLU A 132 9.74 8.87 -8.43
CA GLU A 132 9.38 8.53 -9.79
C GLU A 132 8.00 7.87 -9.85
N GLU A 133 7.32 8.03 -10.99
CA GLU A 133 6.06 7.34 -11.25
C GLU A 133 6.31 6.04 -12.01
N ARG A 134 5.61 4.97 -11.57
CA ARG A 134 5.57 3.68 -12.23
C ARG A 134 4.13 3.18 -12.34
N ILE A 135 3.68 2.92 -13.55
CA ILE A 135 2.33 2.42 -13.82
C ILE A 135 2.38 0.90 -13.88
N TYR A 136 1.88 0.25 -12.84
CA TYR A 136 1.96 -1.19 -12.67
C TYR A 136 0.60 -1.87 -12.60
N ARG A 137 0.54 -3.10 -13.12
CA ARG A 137 -0.55 -4.03 -12.83
C ARG A 137 -0.46 -4.47 -11.37
N LEU A 138 -1.60 -4.53 -10.69
CA LEU A 138 -1.79 -5.12 -9.37
C LEU A 138 -2.74 -6.31 -9.50
N ARG A 139 -2.32 -7.50 -9.08
CA ARG A 139 -3.14 -8.72 -9.12
C ARG A 139 -3.36 -9.24 -7.71
N CYS A 140 -4.61 -9.30 -7.29
CA CYS A 140 -4.99 -9.92 -6.02
C CYS A 140 -5.15 -11.44 -6.16
N VAL A 141 -4.78 -12.18 -5.13
CA VAL A 141 -5.03 -13.63 -5.06
C VAL A 141 -6.51 -13.97 -5.17
N GLU A 142 -7.42 -13.06 -4.85
CA GLU A 142 -8.88 -13.18 -5.00
C GLU A 142 -9.38 -13.03 -6.46
N ALA A 143 -8.49 -13.18 -7.44
CA ALA A 143 -8.80 -13.14 -8.86
C ALA A 143 -9.43 -11.84 -9.36
N TRP A 144 -8.91 -10.71 -8.91
CA TRP A 144 -9.19 -9.39 -9.45
C TRP A 144 -7.90 -8.57 -9.63
N SER A 145 -7.94 -7.58 -10.51
CA SER A 145 -6.77 -6.75 -10.86
C SER A 145 -7.12 -5.29 -11.05
N MET A 146 -6.09 -4.46 -10.94
CA MET A 146 -6.08 -3.03 -11.21
C MET A 146 -4.80 -2.65 -11.95
N VAL A 147 -4.78 -1.45 -12.53
CA VAL A 147 -3.58 -0.78 -13.02
C VAL A 147 -3.46 0.52 -12.26
N VAL A 148 -2.33 0.71 -11.56
CA VAL A 148 -2.17 1.83 -10.63
C VAL A 148 -0.88 2.59 -10.92
N PRO A 149 -0.94 3.92 -11.12
CA PRO A 149 0.25 4.78 -11.20
C PRO A 149 0.74 5.06 -9.78
N TRP A 150 1.80 4.35 -9.38
CA TRP A 150 2.47 4.50 -8.09
C TRP A 150 3.56 5.56 -8.18
N ILE A 151 3.75 6.31 -7.10
CA ILE A 151 4.84 7.27 -6.96
C ILE A 151 5.70 6.86 -5.77
N GLY A 152 7.01 6.82 -5.95
CA GLY A 152 7.93 6.39 -4.90
C GLY A 152 9.36 6.24 -5.38
N VAL A 153 10.08 5.28 -4.80
CA VAL A 153 11.49 5.00 -5.09
C VAL A 153 11.73 3.49 -5.30
N PRO A 154 12.74 3.08 -6.09
CA PRO A 154 13.14 1.67 -6.17
C PRO A 154 13.50 1.12 -4.79
N LEU A 155 12.96 -0.04 -4.42
CA LEU A 155 13.29 -0.69 -3.14
C LEU A 155 14.80 -0.94 -3.03
N ALA A 156 15.43 -1.36 -4.10
CA ALA A 156 16.86 -1.66 -4.14
C ALA A 156 17.73 -0.47 -3.71
N ASP A 157 17.35 0.76 -4.07
CA ASP A 157 18.12 1.95 -3.72
C ASP A 157 18.03 2.24 -2.23
N VAL A 158 16.85 2.08 -1.65
CA VAL A 158 16.64 2.18 -0.20
C VAL A 158 17.45 1.11 0.54
N LEU A 159 17.37 -0.15 0.12
CA LEU A 159 18.09 -1.23 0.80
C LEU A 159 19.61 -1.03 0.75
N ARG A 160 20.17 -0.61 -0.39
CA ARG A 160 21.61 -0.31 -0.53
C ARG A 160 22.11 0.75 0.44
N ALA A 161 21.27 1.76 0.76
CA ALA A 161 21.64 2.82 1.71
C ALA A 161 21.85 2.29 3.14
N PHE A 162 21.33 1.10 3.46
CA PHE A 162 21.52 0.45 4.76
C PHE A 162 22.61 -0.63 4.76
N GLU A 163 23.37 -0.76 3.66
CA GLU A 163 24.55 -1.61 3.56
C GLU A 163 24.28 -3.10 3.94
N PRO A 164 23.44 -3.83 3.18
CA PRO A 164 23.16 -5.22 3.48
C PRO A 164 24.43 -6.05 3.55
N GLU A 165 24.61 -6.84 4.61
CA GLU A 165 25.75 -7.74 4.78
C GLU A 165 25.66 -8.93 3.80
N ASN A 166 26.81 -9.53 3.45
CA ASN A 166 26.89 -10.68 2.55
C ASN A 166 26.07 -11.90 3.01
N GLY A 167 25.74 -11.99 4.30
CA GLY A 167 24.91 -13.04 4.87
C GLY A 167 23.41 -12.81 4.72
N ALA A 168 22.97 -11.61 4.36
CA ALA A 168 21.56 -11.28 4.18
C ALA A 168 21.01 -11.95 2.92
N ARG A 169 20.11 -12.90 3.08
CA ARG A 169 19.48 -13.64 1.98
C ARG A 169 18.03 -13.24 1.74
N TYR A 170 17.41 -12.63 2.74
CA TYR A 170 16.02 -12.20 2.73
C TYR A 170 15.86 -10.82 3.36
N VAL A 171 14.76 -10.17 3.02
CA VAL A 171 14.29 -8.95 3.64
C VAL A 171 12.89 -9.21 4.19
N GLY A 172 12.71 -9.03 5.49
CA GLY A 172 11.43 -9.07 6.17
C GLY A 172 10.86 -7.68 6.36
N PHE A 173 9.53 -7.58 6.38
CA PHE A 173 8.79 -6.33 6.58
C PHE A 173 7.69 -6.53 7.60
N GLU A 174 7.38 -5.48 8.38
CA GLU A 174 6.29 -5.47 9.33
C GLU A 174 5.43 -4.21 9.15
N THR A 175 4.11 -4.40 9.23
CA THR A 175 3.12 -3.33 9.17
C THR A 175 2.97 -2.67 10.54
N TYR A 176 2.66 -1.38 10.54
CA TYR A 176 2.22 -0.63 11.71
C TYR A 176 1.08 -1.34 12.45
N LEU A 177 1.16 -1.36 13.77
CA LEU A 177 0.13 -1.92 14.63
C LEU A 177 -0.27 -0.96 15.75
N ASN A 178 -1.47 -0.43 15.65
CA ASN A 178 -2.09 0.35 16.73
C ASN A 178 -3.55 -0.10 16.94
N ARG A 179 -3.84 -0.70 18.10
CA ARG A 179 -5.16 -1.27 18.40
C ARG A 179 -6.26 -0.22 18.59
N ASP A 180 -5.89 1.03 18.86
CA ASP A 180 -6.83 2.13 19.04
C ASP A 180 -7.21 2.75 17.68
N GLU A 181 -6.32 2.76 16.72
CA GLU A 181 -6.51 3.30 15.38
C GLU A 181 -7.01 2.24 14.37
N MET A 182 -6.60 0.98 14.54
CA MET A 182 -6.84 -0.14 13.62
C MET A 182 -7.89 -1.11 14.18
N ARG A 183 -9.15 -0.82 13.92
CA ARG A 183 -10.27 -1.61 14.46
C ARG A 183 -10.27 -3.09 14.07
N GLY A 184 -9.72 -3.43 12.89
CA GLY A 184 -9.70 -4.78 12.32
C GLY A 184 -8.77 -5.73 13.06
N VAL A 185 -7.72 -5.23 13.70
CA VAL A 185 -6.76 -6.05 14.47
C VAL A 185 -7.34 -6.66 15.74
N ARG A 186 -8.57 -6.29 16.11
CA ARG A 186 -9.34 -6.92 17.19
C ARG A 186 -9.82 -8.32 16.80
N PHE A 187 -9.88 -8.61 15.52
CA PHE A 187 -10.28 -9.91 15.00
C PHE A 187 -9.04 -10.77 14.73
N PRO A 188 -9.00 -12.03 15.23
CA PRO A 188 -7.84 -12.92 15.07
C PRO A 188 -7.85 -13.61 13.69
N VAL A 189 -7.86 -12.81 12.61
CA VAL A 189 -7.84 -13.32 11.23
C VAL A 189 -6.47 -13.86 10.88
N ILE A 190 -5.45 -13.16 11.35
CA ILE A 190 -4.03 -13.54 11.25
C ILE A 190 -3.36 -13.19 12.59
N ASP A 191 -2.11 -13.61 12.75
CA ASP A 191 -1.25 -13.16 13.87
C ASP A 191 -0.71 -11.76 13.53
N TRP A 192 -1.14 -10.75 14.35
CA TRP A 192 -0.76 -9.35 14.18
C TRP A 192 0.56 -9.03 14.89
N PRO A 193 1.40 -8.13 14.36
CA PRO A 193 1.26 -7.33 13.14
C PRO A 193 1.39 -8.15 11.86
N TYR A 194 0.90 -7.60 10.74
CA TYR A 194 1.08 -8.21 9.42
C TYR A 194 2.56 -8.20 9.04
N ARG A 195 3.05 -9.36 8.56
CA ARG A 195 4.45 -9.56 8.17
C ARG A 195 4.53 -10.13 6.77
N GLU A 196 5.52 -9.67 6.04
CA GLU A 196 5.87 -10.16 4.71
C GLU A 196 7.38 -10.26 4.53
N GLY A 197 7.79 -10.97 3.47
CA GLY A 197 9.20 -11.12 3.15
C GLY A 197 9.44 -11.36 1.68
N LEU A 198 10.66 -11.01 1.25
CA LEU A 198 11.19 -11.26 -0.08
C LEU A 198 12.56 -11.92 0.02
N ARG A 199 12.94 -12.72 -0.98
CA ARG A 199 14.35 -13.04 -1.17
C ARG A 199 15.11 -11.76 -1.51
N MET A 200 16.41 -11.72 -1.22
CA MET A 200 17.23 -10.55 -1.50
C MET A 200 17.27 -10.21 -3.00
N ASP A 201 17.34 -11.18 -3.89
CA ASP A 201 17.30 -10.96 -5.34
C ASP A 201 15.96 -10.41 -5.83
N GLU A 202 14.83 -10.81 -5.21
CA GLU A 202 13.52 -10.23 -5.46
C GLU A 202 13.44 -8.79 -4.97
N ALA A 203 13.94 -8.52 -3.77
CA ALA A 203 13.96 -7.17 -3.18
C ALA A 203 14.89 -6.21 -3.93
N MET A 204 15.96 -6.73 -4.54
CA MET A 204 16.90 -5.97 -5.36
C MET A 204 16.52 -5.89 -6.84
N ASN A 205 15.43 -6.55 -7.25
CA ASN A 205 14.93 -6.48 -8.62
C ASN A 205 14.42 -5.07 -8.94
N GLU A 206 14.67 -4.63 -10.16
CA GLU A 206 14.31 -3.28 -10.63
C GLU A 206 12.82 -2.95 -10.52
N LEU A 207 11.93 -3.95 -10.55
CA LEU A 207 10.48 -3.76 -10.41
C LEU A 207 10.02 -3.56 -8.96
N ALA A 208 10.81 -4.01 -7.96
CA ALA A 208 10.43 -3.86 -6.56
C ALA A 208 10.48 -2.37 -6.15
N PHE A 209 9.42 -1.86 -5.53
CA PHE A 209 9.20 -0.45 -5.39
C PHE A 209 8.61 -0.10 -4.02
N LEU A 210 9.07 0.97 -3.40
CA LEU A 210 8.46 1.57 -2.21
C LEU A 210 7.64 2.78 -2.65
N ALA A 211 6.32 2.66 -2.58
CA ALA A 211 5.39 3.71 -2.95
C ALA A 211 5.03 4.59 -1.76
N VAL A 212 5.07 5.91 -1.95
CA VAL A 212 4.64 6.96 -1.03
C VAL A 212 3.48 7.79 -1.59
N GLY A 213 3.10 7.51 -2.84
CA GLY A 213 2.01 8.20 -3.53
C GLY A 213 1.37 7.38 -4.62
N LEU A 214 0.27 7.90 -5.14
CA LEU A 214 -0.43 7.40 -6.34
C LEU A 214 -1.21 8.56 -6.99
N TYR A 215 -1.37 8.51 -8.31
CA TYR A 215 -2.12 9.53 -9.10
C TYR A 215 -1.68 10.98 -8.82
N GLY A 216 -0.40 11.24 -8.65
CA GLY A 216 0.14 12.59 -8.43
C GLY A 216 0.10 13.09 -6.97
N GLU A 217 -0.47 12.34 -6.04
CA GLU A 217 -0.68 12.76 -4.66
C GLU A 217 -0.07 11.76 -3.66
N VAL A 218 0.11 12.20 -2.42
CA VAL A 218 0.53 11.34 -1.31
C VAL A 218 -0.41 10.16 -1.13
N LEU A 219 0.14 9.05 -0.71
CA LEU A 219 -0.58 7.80 -0.56
C LEU A 219 -1.71 7.91 0.47
N PRO A 220 -2.97 7.59 0.10
CA PRO A 220 -4.07 7.57 1.05
C PRO A 220 -3.91 6.44 2.08
N ASN A 221 -4.42 6.65 3.29
CA ASN A 221 -4.31 5.69 4.40
C ASN A 221 -4.79 4.29 4.00
N GLN A 222 -5.94 4.17 3.34
CA GLN A 222 -6.52 2.90 2.91
C GLN A 222 -5.67 2.17 1.85
N ASN A 223 -4.78 2.88 1.17
CA ASN A 223 -3.84 2.31 0.20
C ASN A 223 -2.48 1.97 0.80
N GLY A 224 -2.29 2.17 2.12
CA GLY A 224 -1.10 1.77 2.85
C GLY A 224 -0.12 2.90 3.17
N ALA A 225 -0.63 4.13 3.37
CA ALA A 225 0.18 5.27 3.80
C ALA A 225 0.99 4.97 5.08
N PRO A 226 2.09 5.70 5.31
CA PRO A 226 2.70 6.66 4.41
C PRO A 226 3.65 6.02 3.38
N VAL A 227 3.97 4.74 3.53
CA VAL A 227 4.85 3.98 2.64
C VAL A 227 4.41 2.53 2.58
N ARG A 228 4.42 1.97 1.37
CA ARG A 228 4.10 0.57 1.12
C ARG A 228 5.04 -0.05 0.10
N LEU A 229 5.15 -1.37 0.15
CA LEU A 229 5.78 -2.16 -0.88
C LEU A 229 4.84 -2.34 -2.09
N VAL A 230 5.43 -2.37 -3.30
CA VAL A 230 4.79 -2.78 -4.55
C VAL A 230 5.69 -3.75 -5.27
N VAL A 231 5.19 -4.98 -5.49
CA VAL A 231 5.90 -6.07 -6.17
C VAL A 231 4.96 -6.58 -7.26
N PRO A 232 4.99 -6.03 -8.48
CA PRO A 232 3.90 -6.16 -9.46
C PRO A 232 3.73 -7.58 -10.01
N TRP A 233 4.76 -8.44 -9.98
CA TRP A 233 4.68 -9.82 -10.46
C TRP A 233 4.17 -10.82 -9.43
N LYS A 234 3.95 -10.37 -8.18
CA LYS A 234 3.43 -11.18 -7.08
C LYS A 234 1.99 -10.83 -6.74
N TYR A 235 1.29 -11.73 -6.10
CA TYR A 235 -0.04 -11.42 -5.58
C TYR A 235 0.00 -10.26 -4.59
N GLY A 236 -1.03 -9.40 -4.64
CA GLY A 236 -1.07 -8.11 -3.95
C GLY A 236 -0.86 -8.15 -2.44
N TYR A 237 -1.07 -9.29 -1.76
CA TYR A 237 -0.80 -9.40 -0.34
C TYR A 237 0.69 -9.37 0.00
N LYS A 238 1.58 -9.72 -0.96
CA LYS A 238 3.03 -9.55 -0.82
C LYS A 238 3.46 -8.08 -0.76
N SER A 239 2.62 -7.20 -1.25
CA SER A 239 2.85 -5.74 -1.26
C SER A 239 2.38 -5.12 0.06
N ILE A 240 3.12 -5.39 1.13
CA ILE A 240 2.83 -4.97 2.51
C ILE A 240 2.65 -3.45 2.64
N LYS A 241 1.73 -3.02 3.50
CA LYS A 241 1.30 -1.63 3.68
C LYS A 241 1.80 -1.04 4.99
N SER A 242 1.92 0.30 5.04
CA SER A 242 2.22 1.06 6.28
C SER A 242 3.41 0.45 7.03
N ILE A 243 4.56 0.36 6.32
CA ILE A 243 5.77 -0.33 6.80
C ILE A 243 6.38 0.45 7.96
N THR A 244 6.66 -0.26 9.07
CA THR A 244 7.36 0.26 10.25
C THR A 244 8.66 -0.49 10.56
N LYS A 245 8.91 -1.61 9.89
CA LYS A 245 10.15 -2.38 10.06
C LYS A 245 10.61 -2.98 8.74
N ILE A 246 11.93 -2.93 8.53
CA ILE A 246 12.66 -3.63 7.47
C ILE A 246 13.80 -4.41 8.14
N GLU A 247 13.86 -5.72 7.97
CA GLU A 247 14.82 -6.59 8.62
C GLU A 247 15.58 -7.42 7.59
N PHE A 248 16.92 -7.38 7.65
CA PHE A 248 17.79 -8.18 6.81
C PHE A 248 18.12 -9.49 7.50
N THR A 249 17.77 -10.64 6.90
CA THR A 249 17.95 -11.94 7.55
C THR A 249 18.67 -12.96 6.67
N ALA A 250 19.39 -13.91 7.31
CA ALA A 250 19.96 -15.08 6.62
C ALA A 250 18.88 -16.13 6.37
N GLU A 251 17.93 -16.25 7.27
CA GLU A 251 16.85 -17.24 7.22
C GLU A 251 15.58 -16.61 6.59
N ARG A 252 14.80 -17.48 5.94
CA ARG A 252 13.52 -17.07 5.34
C ARG A 252 12.56 -16.58 6.42
N PRO A 253 12.10 -15.33 6.36
CA PRO A 253 11.15 -14.80 7.35
C PRO A 253 9.80 -15.49 7.25
N GLU A 254 9.15 -15.63 8.38
CA GLU A 254 7.76 -16.07 8.44
C GLU A 254 6.83 -14.96 7.94
N THR A 255 5.84 -15.31 7.12
CA THR A 255 4.86 -14.35 6.59
C THR A 255 3.45 -14.69 7.09
N SER A 256 2.65 -13.65 7.34
CA SER A 256 1.37 -13.80 8.04
C SER A 256 0.41 -14.77 7.37
N TRP A 257 0.22 -14.66 6.06
CA TRP A 257 -0.69 -15.57 5.36
C TRP A 257 -0.13 -16.98 5.20
N ASN A 258 1.18 -17.15 4.99
CA ASN A 258 1.80 -18.47 4.91
C ASN A 258 1.67 -19.22 6.25
N LEU A 259 1.85 -18.54 7.38
CA LEU A 259 1.62 -19.13 8.71
C LEU A 259 0.15 -19.52 8.92
N THR A 260 -0.77 -18.68 8.48
CA THR A 260 -2.22 -18.87 8.70
C THR A 260 -2.78 -20.01 7.84
N ALA A 261 -2.40 -20.08 6.56
CA ALA A 261 -2.93 -21.06 5.61
C ALA A 261 -1.87 -21.42 4.54
N PRO A 262 -0.84 -22.22 4.88
CA PRO A 262 0.30 -22.51 4.00
C PRO A 262 -0.06 -23.23 2.70
N ASN A 263 -1.20 -23.93 2.67
CA ASN A 263 -1.68 -24.58 1.45
C ASN A 263 -2.37 -23.60 0.46
N GLU A 264 -2.73 -22.41 0.94
CA GLU A 264 -3.41 -21.39 0.13
C GLU A 264 -2.45 -20.25 -0.26
N TYR A 265 -1.50 -19.91 0.62
CA TYR A 265 -0.61 -18.76 0.50
C TYR A 265 0.84 -19.19 0.70
N GLY A 266 1.59 -19.23 -0.38
CA GLY A 266 3.01 -19.56 -0.34
C GLY A 266 3.88 -18.37 0.05
N PHE A 267 5.17 -18.63 0.23
CA PHE A 267 6.14 -17.57 0.50
C PHE A 267 6.41 -16.70 -0.75
N TYR A 268 6.60 -17.35 -1.91
CA TYR A 268 6.90 -16.61 -3.13
C TYR A 268 5.70 -15.87 -3.69
N SER A 269 4.55 -16.51 -3.74
CA SER A 269 3.27 -15.94 -4.17
C SER A 269 3.35 -15.16 -5.47
N ASN A 270 4.11 -15.69 -6.41
CA ASN A 270 4.15 -15.19 -7.78
C ASN A 270 2.78 -15.41 -8.44
N VAL A 271 2.32 -14.45 -9.23
CA VAL A 271 1.10 -14.63 -10.02
C VAL A 271 1.33 -15.78 -10.99
N ASN A 272 0.53 -16.83 -10.84
CA ASN A 272 0.65 -18.07 -11.60
C ASN A 272 -0.74 -18.61 -12.00
N PRO A 273 -1.12 -18.54 -13.29
CA PRO A 273 -2.41 -19.06 -13.76
C PRO A 273 -2.54 -20.59 -13.66
N GLU A 274 -1.40 -21.31 -13.61
CA GLU A 274 -1.37 -22.78 -13.54
C GLU A 274 -1.51 -23.31 -12.11
N ARG A 275 -1.35 -22.45 -11.10
CA ARG A 275 -1.52 -22.79 -9.67
C ARG A 275 -2.85 -22.25 -9.15
N ALA A 276 -3.89 -23.06 -9.20
CA ALA A 276 -5.19 -22.69 -8.66
C ALA A 276 -5.13 -22.47 -7.13
N HIS A 277 -5.88 -21.51 -6.63
CA HIS A 277 -6.16 -21.41 -5.21
C HIS A 277 -7.12 -22.57 -4.84
N PRO A 278 -7.03 -23.17 -3.63
CA PRO A 278 -7.92 -24.30 -3.26
C PRO A 278 -9.43 -24.01 -3.38
N ARG A 279 -9.82 -22.73 -3.36
CA ARG A 279 -11.22 -22.30 -3.38
C ARG A 279 -11.69 -21.69 -4.70
N TRP A 280 -10.78 -21.32 -5.62
CA TRP A 280 -11.10 -20.72 -6.94
C TRP A 280 -9.95 -20.89 -7.92
N SER A 281 -10.24 -20.73 -9.22
CA SER A 281 -9.22 -20.72 -10.26
C SER A 281 -8.45 -19.41 -10.27
N GLN A 282 -7.18 -19.50 -10.72
CA GLN A 282 -6.32 -18.35 -10.97
C GLN A 282 -6.07 -18.09 -12.46
N ASP A 283 -6.76 -18.85 -13.35
CA ASP A 283 -6.59 -18.77 -14.80
C ASP A 283 -7.08 -17.44 -15.39
N SER A 284 -7.98 -16.78 -14.72
CA SER A 284 -8.56 -15.51 -15.16
C SER A 284 -8.83 -14.55 -14.01
N GLU A 285 -8.94 -13.27 -14.32
CA GLU A 285 -9.10 -12.20 -13.34
C GLU A 285 -10.17 -11.19 -13.76
N ARG A 286 -10.87 -10.65 -12.77
CA ARG A 286 -11.82 -9.55 -12.95
C ARG A 286 -11.08 -8.22 -12.91
N VAL A 287 -11.13 -7.45 -14.00
CA VAL A 287 -10.54 -6.11 -14.05
C VAL A 287 -11.47 -5.12 -13.33
N ILE A 288 -10.94 -4.45 -12.28
CA ILE A 288 -11.67 -3.44 -11.51
C ILE A 288 -11.64 -2.10 -12.25
N GLY A 289 -12.71 -1.32 -12.15
CA GLY A 289 -12.81 0.04 -12.71
C GLY A 289 -13.68 0.17 -13.94
N GLY A 290 -14.23 -0.94 -14.45
CA GLY A 290 -15.27 -0.88 -15.48
C GLY A 290 -16.58 -0.29 -14.93
N THR A 291 -17.42 0.27 -15.81
CA THR A 291 -18.73 0.82 -15.47
C THR A 291 -19.86 -0.01 -16.06
N GLY A 292 -21.01 -0.09 -15.35
CA GLY A 292 -22.20 -0.78 -15.83
C GLY A 292 -22.00 -2.29 -16.03
N LEU A 293 -22.62 -2.85 -17.05
CA LEU A 293 -22.58 -4.29 -17.35
C LEU A 293 -21.16 -4.75 -17.73
N SER A 294 -20.36 -3.88 -18.35
CA SER A 294 -18.97 -4.19 -18.70
C SER A 294 -18.09 -4.43 -17.47
N ALA A 295 -18.37 -3.78 -16.33
CA ALA A 295 -17.63 -4.00 -15.08
C ALA A 295 -17.80 -5.44 -14.53
N ILE A 296 -18.96 -6.04 -14.77
CA ILE A 296 -19.27 -7.40 -14.31
C ILE A 296 -18.63 -8.44 -15.24
N LEU A 297 -18.53 -8.12 -16.53
CA LEU A 297 -18.07 -9.02 -17.59
C LEU A 297 -16.58 -8.84 -17.91
N ALA A 298 -15.93 -7.78 -17.39
CA ALA A 298 -14.52 -7.49 -17.65
C ALA A 298 -13.61 -8.51 -16.95
N ARG A 299 -13.43 -9.65 -17.59
CA ARG A 299 -12.43 -10.67 -17.22
C ARG A 299 -11.40 -10.78 -18.34
N ARG A 300 -10.17 -11.04 -17.94
CA ARG A 300 -9.07 -11.40 -18.85
C ARG A 300 -8.37 -12.65 -18.34
N GLU A 301 -7.63 -13.31 -19.20
CA GLU A 301 -6.72 -14.38 -18.82
C GLU A 301 -5.62 -13.84 -17.92
N THR A 302 -5.22 -14.61 -16.92
CA THR A 302 -4.11 -14.25 -16.04
C THR A 302 -2.79 -14.60 -16.73
N GLU A 303 -1.90 -13.64 -16.80
CA GLU A 303 -0.55 -13.84 -17.31
C GLU A 303 0.39 -14.31 -16.18
N MET A 304 1.31 -15.25 -16.50
CA MET A 304 2.37 -15.65 -15.58
C MET A 304 3.17 -14.43 -15.12
N PHE A 305 3.48 -14.35 -13.83
CA PHE A 305 4.13 -13.18 -13.22
C PHE A 305 3.41 -11.86 -13.48
N ASN A 306 2.08 -11.91 -13.69
CA ASN A 306 1.26 -10.73 -14.00
C ASN A 306 1.71 -9.96 -15.25
N GLY A 307 2.36 -10.65 -16.20
CA GLY A 307 2.91 -10.08 -17.44
C GLY A 307 4.35 -9.56 -17.33
N TYR A 308 5.02 -9.71 -16.17
CA TYR A 308 6.41 -9.27 -15.96
C TYR A 308 7.45 -10.39 -16.12
N GLY A 309 7.12 -11.45 -16.87
CA GLY A 309 7.99 -12.62 -17.04
C GLY A 309 9.38 -12.31 -17.58
N GLU A 310 9.51 -11.37 -18.50
CA GLU A 310 10.81 -11.00 -19.07
C GLU A 310 11.80 -10.47 -18.02
N GLN A 311 11.29 -9.73 -17.02
CA GLN A 311 12.11 -9.10 -15.99
C GLN A 311 12.40 -10.03 -14.80
N VAL A 312 11.55 -11.06 -14.57
CA VAL A 312 11.62 -11.80 -13.30
C VAL A 312 11.77 -13.31 -13.44
N ALA A 313 11.39 -13.92 -14.57
CA ALA A 313 11.40 -15.40 -14.71
C ALA A 313 12.79 -16.00 -14.46
N GLY A 314 13.85 -15.29 -14.81
CA GLY A 314 15.23 -15.73 -14.58
C GLY A 314 15.58 -15.99 -13.11
N MET A 315 14.97 -15.26 -12.17
CA MET A 315 15.17 -15.48 -10.72
C MET A 315 14.62 -16.81 -10.21
N TYR A 316 13.70 -17.41 -10.96
CA TYR A 316 13.01 -18.65 -10.60
C TYR A 316 13.40 -19.83 -11.49
N ALA A 317 14.45 -19.68 -12.31
CA ALA A 317 14.92 -20.74 -13.20
C ALA A 317 15.27 -22.03 -12.43
N GLY A 318 14.64 -23.14 -12.82
CA GLY A 318 14.80 -24.44 -12.14
C GLY A 318 13.98 -24.64 -10.87
N MET A 319 13.14 -23.67 -10.49
CA MET A 319 12.20 -23.79 -9.37
C MET A 319 10.85 -24.31 -9.88
N ASP A 320 10.29 -25.32 -9.22
CA ASP A 320 8.90 -25.72 -9.43
C ASP A 320 7.98 -24.67 -8.80
N LEU A 321 7.27 -23.90 -9.65
CA LEU A 321 6.39 -22.81 -9.23
C LEU A 321 4.98 -23.26 -8.78
N ILE A 322 4.68 -24.55 -8.90
CA ILE A 322 3.47 -25.16 -8.33
C ILE A 322 3.73 -25.52 -6.86
N GLU A 323 4.88 -26.11 -6.59
CA GLU A 323 5.31 -26.50 -5.25
C GLU A 323 5.76 -25.26 -4.44
N ASN A 324 6.54 -24.37 -5.07
CA ASN A 324 7.07 -23.15 -4.46
C ASN A 324 6.19 -21.95 -4.80
N HIS A 325 4.95 -21.97 -4.36
CA HIS A 325 3.97 -20.90 -4.59
C HIS A 325 3.98 -19.80 -3.52
#